data_efec4b1ad39910d5ca51ffaf391eb1a9
#
_entry.id   efec4b1ad39910d5ca51ffaf391eb1a9
#
_cell.length_a   1.000
_cell.length_b   1.000
_cell.length_c   1.000
_cell.angle_alpha   90.00
_cell.angle_beta   90.00
_cell.angle_gamma   90.00
#
_symmetry.space_group_name_H-M   'P 1'
#
loop_
_entity.id
_entity.type
_entity.pdbx_description
1 polymer ?
#
loop_
_entity_poly.entity_id
_entity_poly.type
_entity_poly.pdbx_seq_one_letter_code
_entity_poly.pdbx_strand_id
1 'polypeptide(L)'
;MQASRNRASEAPLLSIRNLSIALPKGGDRPYAVRDIDFEIGAGELVCIVGESGSGKSMSANAIMGLLPAYLKPESGQILFRGRDLLTQDEATLRGMRGKDMAMIFQEPLSALNPLHRVGDQIAEVMRVHGRVHGALDPASRRARVLELLAFVGLPDPPTLCNAYPFALSGGQRQRVMIAMALALEPAFLIADEPTTALDVTTQAQILALIARIQKEKGMGVMFVTHDFGVVAEIADRVIVMEKGCIVEQGTAEQVLNRPAHPYTRRLIGSVPSHRARAGASATEPEGYPVLRVEGLRKTYTTPGGLFQRKRVVEAVKGVSFEVRAGETLGIVGESGSGKSTIGKCLLKLTENDGGVMAFEGRDIAPISERAFRPMRRHIQMIFQDPFASLNPRHTVGRILCDGPMANGVPRAEAEARARELLKLVELEPSAFDRYPSQFSGGQRQRVGIARALAMEPRLIVADESVSALDVSVQAQVLKLLAEVQKRLGIALIFITHDLRVAAQICDKVLVMHRGSVVEQGSPAEIFETPRDAYTRRLIDSMPGKSWDPQAVQDSLAPKTEAMETV
;
A
#
# COMPACT_ATOMS: atom_id res chain seq x y z
N MET A 1 15.86 -23.53 -21.12
CA MET A 1 15.50 -23.00 -22.46
C MET A 1 14.57 -23.91 -23.31
N GLN A 2 14.22 -25.13 -22.90
CA GLN A 2 13.29 -26.00 -23.65
C GLN A 2 11.82 -25.91 -23.19
N ALA A 3 11.54 -25.41 -21.99
CA ALA A 3 10.17 -25.26 -21.46
C ALA A 3 9.36 -24.09 -22.05
N SER A 4 10.02 -23.08 -22.63
CA SER A 4 9.36 -21.90 -23.22
C SER A 4 8.84 -22.08 -24.65
N ARG A 5 9.26 -23.13 -25.35
CA ARG A 5 8.86 -23.38 -26.75
C ARG A 5 7.55 -24.16 -26.93
N ASN A 6 7.05 -24.84 -25.89
CA ASN A 6 5.83 -25.67 -25.99
C ASN A 6 4.52 -24.97 -25.60
N ARG A 7 4.56 -23.72 -25.09
CA ARG A 7 3.34 -22.99 -24.65
C ARG A 7 2.57 -22.32 -25.80
N ALA A 8 3.11 -22.28 -27.01
CA ALA A 8 2.50 -21.53 -28.13
C ALA A 8 1.37 -22.27 -28.88
N SER A 9 0.93 -23.48 -28.45
CA SER A 9 -0.08 -24.28 -29.17
C SER A 9 -1.36 -24.59 -28.38
N GLU A 10 -1.45 -24.22 -27.11
CA GLU A 10 -2.69 -24.41 -26.33
C GLU A 10 -3.56 -23.15 -26.38
N ALA A 11 -4.88 -23.34 -26.55
CA ALA A 11 -5.85 -22.24 -26.52
C ALA A 11 -5.74 -21.48 -25.17
N PRO A 12 -5.83 -20.14 -25.18
CA PRO A 12 -5.73 -19.35 -23.96
C PRO A 12 -6.83 -19.73 -22.97
N LEU A 13 -6.49 -19.73 -21.66
CA LEU A 13 -7.45 -19.98 -20.59
C LEU A 13 -8.48 -18.86 -20.50
N LEU A 14 -8.02 -17.61 -20.63
CA LEU A 14 -8.81 -16.38 -20.72
C LEU A 14 -8.38 -15.59 -21.95
N SER A 15 -9.35 -15.09 -22.74
CA SER A 15 -9.10 -14.16 -23.84
C SER A 15 -10.12 -13.02 -23.78
N ILE A 16 -9.64 -11.79 -23.72
CA ILE A 16 -10.46 -10.57 -23.80
C ILE A 16 -10.25 -9.96 -25.17
N ARG A 17 -11.35 -9.63 -25.85
CA ARG A 17 -11.33 -9.10 -27.21
C ARG A 17 -12.18 -7.85 -27.32
N ASN A 18 -11.57 -6.73 -27.73
CA ASN A 18 -12.21 -5.42 -27.97
C ASN A 18 -13.18 -4.99 -26.85
N LEU A 19 -12.82 -5.27 -25.57
CA LEU A 19 -13.70 -4.98 -24.44
C LEU A 19 -13.73 -3.49 -24.16
N SER A 20 -14.96 -2.93 -24.16
CA SER A 20 -15.21 -1.54 -23.76
C SER A 20 -16.32 -1.47 -22.71
N ILE A 21 -16.11 -0.70 -21.65
CA ILE A 21 -17.05 -0.47 -20.54
C ILE A 21 -17.25 1.03 -20.40
N ALA A 22 -18.44 1.51 -20.75
CA ALA A 22 -18.79 2.92 -20.67
C ALA A 22 -19.01 3.39 -19.23
N LEU A 23 -18.63 4.64 -18.94
CA LEU A 23 -18.97 5.33 -17.69
C LEU A 23 -20.27 6.12 -17.84
N PRO A 24 -20.99 6.39 -16.74
CA PRO A 24 -22.17 7.24 -16.76
C PRO A 24 -21.84 8.65 -17.30
N LYS A 25 -22.81 9.26 -17.99
CA LYS A 25 -22.66 10.64 -18.50
C LYS A 25 -22.38 11.60 -17.36
N GLY A 26 -21.41 12.49 -17.56
CA GLY A 26 -20.96 13.47 -16.53
C GLY A 26 -19.74 13.06 -15.73
N GLY A 27 -19.14 11.90 -16.01
CA GLY A 27 -17.84 11.52 -15.49
C GLY A 27 -16.68 12.30 -16.14
N ASP A 28 -15.48 12.10 -15.62
CA ASP A 28 -14.22 12.70 -16.11
C ASP A 28 -13.79 12.17 -17.49
N ARG A 29 -14.34 11.04 -17.91
CA ARG A 29 -14.07 10.37 -19.19
C ARG A 29 -15.26 9.48 -19.62
N PRO A 30 -15.36 9.13 -20.93
CA PRO A 30 -16.47 8.32 -21.41
C PRO A 30 -16.40 6.84 -21.06
N TYR A 31 -15.19 6.28 -20.90
CA TYR A 31 -14.99 4.85 -20.68
C TYR A 31 -14.14 4.57 -19.43
N ALA A 32 -14.54 3.55 -18.68
CA ALA A 32 -13.71 2.95 -17.63
C ALA A 32 -12.61 2.07 -18.24
N VAL A 33 -12.99 1.32 -19.29
CA VAL A 33 -12.11 0.46 -20.10
C VAL A 33 -12.52 0.65 -21.55
N ARG A 34 -11.55 0.76 -22.47
CA ARG A 34 -11.78 1.02 -23.89
C ARG A 34 -10.90 0.15 -24.76
N ASP A 35 -11.52 -0.63 -25.64
CA ASP A 35 -10.90 -1.44 -26.69
C ASP A 35 -9.68 -2.24 -26.21
N ILE A 36 -9.83 -2.96 -25.08
CA ILE A 36 -8.72 -3.76 -24.54
C ILE A 36 -8.75 -5.18 -25.10
N ASP A 37 -7.53 -5.66 -25.44
CA ASP A 37 -7.27 -6.99 -25.98
C ASP A 37 -6.10 -7.62 -25.24
N PHE A 38 -6.31 -8.77 -24.57
CA PHE A 38 -5.24 -9.57 -23.99
C PHE A 38 -5.69 -11.00 -23.70
N GLU A 39 -4.71 -11.88 -23.51
CA GLU A 39 -4.91 -13.30 -23.23
C GLU A 39 -4.10 -13.72 -22.02
N ILE A 40 -4.56 -14.75 -21.31
CA ILE A 40 -3.84 -15.40 -20.21
C ILE A 40 -3.90 -16.90 -20.42
N GLY A 41 -2.74 -17.53 -20.44
CA GLY A 41 -2.57 -18.98 -20.58
C GLY A 41 -2.76 -19.73 -19.25
N ALA A 42 -2.92 -21.05 -19.32
CA ALA A 42 -2.81 -21.91 -18.15
C ALA A 42 -1.38 -21.86 -17.59
N GLY A 43 -1.24 -21.76 -16.26
CA GLY A 43 0.06 -21.67 -15.60
C GLY A 43 0.85 -20.40 -15.94
N GLU A 44 0.21 -19.35 -16.44
CA GLU A 44 0.81 -18.06 -16.70
C GLU A 44 0.41 -17.03 -15.65
N LEU A 45 1.35 -16.21 -15.18
CA LEU A 45 1.11 -15.09 -14.29
C LEU A 45 1.27 -13.77 -15.04
N VAL A 46 0.15 -13.10 -15.30
CA VAL A 46 0.10 -11.80 -15.98
C VAL A 46 -0.18 -10.70 -14.99
N CYS A 47 0.76 -9.76 -14.86
CA CYS A 47 0.57 -8.57 -14.04
C CYS A 47 -0.09 -7.45 -14.85
N ILE A 48 -1.16 -6.85 -14.32
CA ILE A 48 -1.78 -5.65 -14.86
C ILE A 48 -1.42 -4.47 -13.98
N VAL A 49 -0.74 -3.47 -14.55
CA VAL A 49 -0.21 -2.31 -13.84
C VAL A 49 -0.73 -0.99 -14.40
N GLY A 50 -0.67 0.07 -13.60
CA GLY A 50 -1.09 1.43 -13.97
C GLY A 50 -1.56 2.21 -12.75
N GLU A 51 -1.79 3.51 -12.91
CA GLU A 51 -2.29 4.37 -11.84
C GLU A 51 -3.73 4.03 -11.43
N SER A 52 -4.18 4.56 -10.28
CA SER A 52 -5.57 4.45 -9.82
C SER A 52 -6.52 4.99 -10.88
N GLY A 53 -7.63 4.29 -11.08
CA GLY A 53 -8.58 4.66 -12.13
C GLY A 53 -8.14 4.29 -13.56
N SER A 54 -7.00 3.61 -13.78
CA SER A 54 -6.62 3.16 -15.15
C SER A 54 -7.49 2.03 -15.73
N GLY A 55 -8.40 1.43 -14.93
CA GLY A 55 -9.32 0.39 -15.41
C GLY A 55 -8.98 -1.03 -14.94
N LYS A 56 -7.91 -1.26 -14.21
CA LYS A 56 -7.42 -2.58 -13.75
C LYS A 56 -8.50 -3.41 -13.03
N SER A 57 -8.97 -2.90 -11.89
CA SER A 57 -10.02 -3.57 -11.10
C SER A 57 -11.36 -3.64 -11.82
N MET A 58 -11.62 -2.70 -12.74
CA MET A 58 -12.82 -2.74 -13.58
C MET A 58 -12.78 -3.92 -14.56
N SER A 59 -11.62 -4.18 -15.16
CA SER A 59 -11.40 -5.35 -16.01
C SER A 59 -11.54 -6.65 -15.22
N ALA A 60 -10.97 -6.70 -13.99
CA ALA A 60 -11.13 -7.83 -13.07
C ALA A 60 -12.60 -8.12 -12.73
N ASN A 61 -13.35 -7.07 -12.37
CA ASN A 61 -14.77 -7.18 -12.04
C ASN A 61 -15.62 -7.60 -13.26
N ALA A 62 -15.27 -7.14 -14.48
CA ALA A 62 -15.94 -7.54 -15.69
C ALA A 62 -15.79 -9.05 -15.96
N ILE A 63 -14.57 -9.59 -15.80
CA ILE A 63 -14.29 -11.04 -15.93
C ILE A 63 -15.13 -11.84 -14.94
N MET A 64 -15.21 -11.37 -13.69
CA MET A 64 -15.99 -12.04 -12.65
C MET A 64 -17.51 -11.82 -12.76
N GLY A 65 -17.99 -10.97 -13.70
CA GLY A 65 -19.40 -10.57 -13.77
C GLY A 65 -19.86 -9.82 -12.51
N LEU A 66 -18.97 -9.04 -11.90
CA LEU A 66 -19.20 -8.27 -10.65
C LEU A 66 -19.22 -6.76 -10.90
N LEU A 67 -19.47 -6.32 -12.14
CA LEU A 67 -19.64 -4.90 -12.42
C LEU A 67 -20.83 -4.32 -11.64
N PRO A 68 -20.74 -3.08 -11.14
CA PRO A 68 -21.89 -2.37 -10.61
C PRO A 68 -23.06 -2.36 -11.61
N ALA A 69 -24.30 -2.44 -11.14
CA ALA A 69 -25.48 -2.60 -11.99
C ALA A 69 -25.66 -1.49 -13.04
N TYR A 70 -25.10 -0.31 -12.80
CA TYR A 70 -25.14 0.84 -13.71
C TYR A 70 -24.00 0.84 -14.75
N LEU A 71 -23.04 -0.09 -14.67
CA LEU A 71 -21.96 -0.27 -15.62
C LEU A 71 -22.18 -1.57 -16.41
N LYS A 72 -22.21 -1.44 -17.71
CA LYS A 72 -22.35 -2.60 -18.60
C LYS A 72 -21.27 -2.54 -19.67
N PRO A 73 -20.70 -3.69 -20.08
CA PRO A 73 -19.90 -3.76 -21.29
C PRO A 73 -20.72 -3.25 -22.49
N GLU A 74 -20.14 -2.35 -23.26
CA GLU A 74 -20.76 -1.79 -24.47
C GLU A 74 -20.41 -2.63 -25.69
N SER A 75 -19.19 -3.17 -25.73
CA SER A 75 -18.68 -4.02 -26.79
C SER A 75 -17.65 -5.02 -26.29
N GLY A 76 -17.33 -5.99 -27.14
CA GLY A 76 -16.26 -6.96 -26.90
C GLY A 76 -16.75 -8.30 -26.37
N GLN A 77 -15.80 -9.17 -26.06
CA GLN A 77 -16.00 -10.52 -25.54
C GLN A 77 -15.03 -10.83 -24.40
N ILE A 78 -15.47 -11.66 -23.47
CA ILE A 78 -14.64 -12.25 -22.41
C ILE A 78 -14.75 -13.76 -22.53
N LEU A 79 -13.77 -14.39 -23.16
CA LEU A 79 -13.78 -15.83 -23.43
C LEU A 79 -13.00 -16.57 -22.34
N PHE A 80 -13.68 -17.35 -21.50
CA PHE A 80 -13.06 -18.27 -20.55
C PHE A 80 -13.20 -19.70 -21.04
N ARG A 81 -12.08 -20.36 -21.35
CA ARG A 81 -12.05 -21.68 -22.01
C ARG A 81 -12.94 -21.71 -23.25
N GLY A 82 -12.90 -20.64 -24.04
CA GLY A 82 -13.69 -20.48 -25.27
C GLY A 82 -15.17 -20.12 -25.08
N ARG A 83 -15.66 -20.02 -23.83
CA ARG A 83 -17.04 -19.61 -23.52
C ARG A 83 -17.10 -18.13 -23.23
N ASP A 84 -17.93 -17.38 -23.91
CA ASP A 84 -18.11 -15.94 -23.69
C ASP A 84 -18.93 -15.70 -22.40
N LEU A 85 -18.28 -15.10 -21.39
CA LEU A 85 -18.87 -14.83 -20.08
C LEU A 85 -19.92 -13.71 -20.13
N LEU A 86 -19.83 -12.79 -21.09
CA LEU A 86 -20.78 -11.68 -21.21
C LEU A 86 -22.17 -12.14 -21.65
N THR A 87 -22.27 -13.32 -22.28
CA THR A 87 -23.53 -13.92 -22.74
C THR A 87 -24.16 -14.89 -21.76
N GLN A 88 -23.45 -15.19 -20.62
CA GLN A 88 -23.94 -16.14 -19.63
C GLN A 88 -24.95 -15.50 -18.68
N ASP A 89 -25.88 -16.28 -18.19
CA ASP A 89 -26.78 -15.88 -17.13
C ASP A 89 -26.09 -15.92 -15.75
N GLU A 90 -26.67 -15.25 -14.78
CA GLU A 90 -26.12 -15.15 -13.41
C GLU A 90 -26.03 -16.53 -12.73
N ALA A 91 -26.92 -17.46 -13.04
CA ALA A 91 -26.87 -18.80 -12.46
C ALA A 91 -25.63 -19.57 -12.91
N THR A 92 -25.29 -19.46 -14.20
CA THR A 92 -24.08 -20.05 -14.80
C THR A 92 -22.82 -19.38 -14.23
N LEU A 93 -22.75 -18.04 -14.20
CA LEU A 93 -21.62 -17.31 -13.65
C LEU A 93 -21.39 -17.63 -12.17
N ARG A 94 -22.47 -17.74 -11.37
CA ARG A 94 -22.40 -18.15 -9.97
C ARG A 94 -21.86 -19.58 -9.82
N GLY A 95 -22.21 -20.46 -10.72
CA GLY A 95 -21.68 -21.83 -10.76
C GLY A 95 -20.17 -21.89 -11.06
N MET A 96 -19.63 -20.90 -11.77
CA MET A 96 -18.21 -20.81 -12.13
C MET A 96 -17.38 -20.10 -11.06
N ARG A 97 -17.95 -19.08 -10.38
CA ARG A 97 -17.26 -18.31 -9.33
C ARG A 97 -16.94 -19.21 -8.16
N GLY A 98 -15.68 -19.15 -7.68
CA GLY A 98 -15.14 -19.96 -6.59
C GLY A 98 -14.73 -21.38 -7.01
N LYS A 99 -15.23 -21.90 -8.13
CA LYS A 99 -14.92 -23.24 -8.64
C LYS A 99 -13.94 -23.21 -9.82
N ASP A 100 -14.32 -22.53 -10.89
CA ASP A 100 -13.50 -22.43 -12.12
C ASP A 100 -12.63 -21.18 -12.12
N MET A 101 -13.17 -20.09 -11.57
CA MET A 101 -12.54 -18.78 -11.42
C MET A 101 -12.70 -18.30 -9.98
N ALA A 102 -11.64 -17.76 -9.37
CA ALA A 102 -11.71 -17.16 -8.05
C ALA A 102 -11.07 -15.76 -8.04
N MET A 103 -11.43 -14.96 -7.05
CA MET A 103 -10.89 -13.62 -6.87
C MET A 103 -10.45 -13.36 -5.44
N ILE A 104 -9.28 -12.78 -5.30
CA ILE A 104 -8.76 -12.18 -4.07
C ILE A 104 -8.99 -10.68 -4.19
N PHE A 105 -9.78 -10.12 -3.26
CA PHE A 105 -10.15 -8.70 -3.28
C PHE A 105 -9.09 -7.84 -2.59
N GLN A 106 -9.07 -6.56 -2.92
CA GLN A 106 -8.11 -5.58 -2.39
C GLN A 106 -8.19 -5.44 -0.86
N GLU A 107 -9.40 -5.42 -0.29
CA GLU A 107 -9.61 -5.27 1.15
C GLU A 107 -10.13 -6.55 1.80
N PRO A 108 -9.32 -7.28 2.60
CA PRO A 108 -9.77 -8.48 3.30
C PRO A 108 -10.91 -8.25 4.30
N LEU A 109 -10.99 -7.03 4.89
CA LEU A 109 -12.05 -6.71 5.84
C LEU A 109 -13.43 -6.59 5.19
N SER A 110 -13.50 -6.10 3.96
CA SER A 110 -14.77 -6.01 3.22
C SER A 110 -15.18 -7.35 2.60
N ALA A 111 -14.19 -8.23 2.31
CA ALA A 111 -14.42 -9.54 1.72
C ALA A 111 -14.84 -10.60 2.74
N LEU A 112 -14.43 -10.47 4.01
CA LEU A 112 -14.75 -11.40 5.08
C LEU A 112 -15.93 -10.90 5.91
N ASN A 113 -16.94 -11.76 6.13
CA ASN A 113 -18.05 -11.43 7.04
C ASN A 113 -17.56 -11.40 8.50
N PRO A 114 -17.60 -10.25 9.20
CA PRO A 114 -17.07 -10.12 10.55
C PRO A 114 -17.84 -10.94 11.59
N LEU A 115 -19.06 -11.35 11.30
CA LEU A 115 -19.95 -12.10 12.20
C LEU A 115 -19.83 -13.62 12.05
N HIS A 116 -19.08 -14.11 11.04
CA HIS A 116 -18.88 -15.53 10.80
C HIS A 116 -17.44 -15.94 11.14
N ARG A 117 -17.27 -17.15 11.65
CA ARG A 117 -15.94 -17.70 11.91
C ARG A 117 -15.20 -17.97 10.60
N VAL A 118 -13.89 -17.87 10.65
CA VAL A 118 -13.01 -18.09 9.49
C VAL A 118 -13.25 -19.44 8.81
N GLY A 119 -13.28 -20.51 9.62
CA GLY A 119 -13.49 -21.86 9.08
C GLY A 119 -14.85 -22.05 8.43
N ASP A 120 -15.89 -21.40 8.95
CA ASP A 120 -17.25 -21.49 8.40
C ASP A 120 -17.33 -20.83 7.02
N GLN A 121 -16.64 -19.71 6.82
CA GLN A 121 -16.59 -18.99 5.54
C GLN A 121 -15.85 -19.81 4.46
N ILE A 122 -14.71 -20.43 4.80
CA ILE A 122 -14.01 -21.32 3.87
C ILE A 122 -14.87 -22.56 3.56
N ALA A 123 -15.52 -23.15 4.57
CA ALA A 123 -16.39 -24.31 4.41
C ALA A 123 -17.64 -23.98 3.57
N GLU A 124 -18.12 -22.73 3.60
CA GLU A 124 -19.27 -22.28 2.84
C GLU A 124 -19.03 -22.40 1.33
N VAL A 125 -17.85 -22.02 0.84
CA VAL A 125 -17.48 -22.17 -0.58
C VAL A 125 -17.68 -23.62 -1.04
N MET A 126 -17.17 -24.58 -0.27
CA MET A 126 -17.33 -26.02 -0.56
C MET A 126 -18.79 -26.49 -0.47
N ARG A 127 -19.56 -25.96 0.48
CA ARG A 127 -20.97 -26.31 0.68
C ARG A 127 -21.86 -25.81 -0.46
N VAL A 128 -21.64 -24.60 -0.93
CA VAL A 128 -22.42 -24.02 -2.03
C VAL A 128 -22.25 -24.81 -3.32
N HIS A 129 -21.03 -25.21 -3.64
CA HIS A 129 -20.73 -25.96 -4.87
C HIS A 129 -20.90 -27.48 -4.72
N GLY A 130 -20.84 -28.02 -3.51
CA GLY A 130 -20.99 -29.47 -3.23
C GLY A 130 -22.38 -30.03 -3.54
N ARG A 131 -23.40 -29.18 -3.61
CA ARG A 131 -24.76 -29.56 -4.05
C ARG A 131 -24.81 -30.08 -5.49
N VAL A 132 -23.83 -29.75 -6.30
CA VAL A 132 -23.76 -30.10 -7.73
C VAL A 132 -22.80 -31.25 -8.02
N HIS A 133 -21.80 -31.51 -7.15
CA HIS A 133 -20.69 -32.44 -7.42
C HIS A 133 -20.43 -33.51 -6.33
N GLY A 134 -21.37 -33.74 -5.42
CA GLY A 134 -21.16 -34.62 -4.26
C GLY A 134 -20.67 -33.82 -3.05
N ALA A 135 -21.54 -33.67 -2.06
CA ALA A 135 -21.23 -32.90 -0.86
C ALA A 135 -20.20 -33.66 -0.01
N LEU A 136 -19.08 -33.06 0.31
CA LEU A 136 -18.23 -33.53 1.40
C LEU A 136 -19.05 -33.57 2.70
N ASP A 137 -18.93 -34.64 3.44
CA ASP A 137 -19.50 -34.71 4.79
C ASP A 137 -18.88 -33.64 5.70
N PRO A 138 -19.53 -33.28 6.80
CA PRO A 138 -19.05 -32.19 7.68
C PRO A 138 -17.62 -32.40 8.21
N ALA A 139 -17.20 -33.63 8.48
CA ALA A 139 -15.90 -33.97 9.03
C ALA A 139 -14.80 -33.77 7.96
N SER A 140 -15.01 -34.32 6.76
CA SER A 140 -14.12 -34.19 5.61
C SER A 140 -13.97 -32.72 5.19
N ARG A 141 -15.05 -31.96 5.23
CA ARG A 141 -15.02 -30.50 4.94
C ARG A 141 -14.18 -29.74 5.97
N ARG A 142 -14.35 -30.06 7.27
CA ARG A 142 -13.54 -29.46 8.33
C ARG A 142 -12.05 -29.81 8.19
N ALA A 143 -11.74 -31.07 7.87
CA ALA A 143 -10.36 -31.49 7.60
C ALA A 143 -9.75 -30.68 6.44
N ARG A 144 -10.49 -30.53 5.34
CA ARG A 144 -10.02 -29.73 4.20
C ARG A 144 -9.82 -28.25 4.55
N VAL A 145 -10.67 -27.65 5.38
CA VAL A 145 -10.48 -26.29 5.89
C VAL A 145 -9.16 -26.17 6.66
N LEU A 146 -8.87 -27.13 7.56
CA LEU A 146 -7.63 -27.12 8.33
C LEU A 146 -6.39 -27.28 7.44
N GLU A 147 -6.46 -28.17 6.42
CA GLU A 147 -5.41 -28.32 5.42
C GLU A 147 -5.15 -27.00 4.66
N LEU A 148 -6.20 -26.31 4.22
CA LEU A 148 -6.08 -25.03 3.52
C LEU A 148 -5.46 -23.94 4.40
N LEU A 149 -5.88 -23.84 5.67
CA LEU A 149 -5.30 -22.90 6.62
C LEU A 149 -3.81 -23.18 6.87
N ALA A 150 -3.44 -24.47 6.98
CA ALA A 150 -2.04 -24.89 7.08
C ALA A 150 -1.27 -24.58 5.79
N PHE A 151 -1.85 -24.86 4.63
CA PHE A 151 -1.25 -24.64 3.32
C PHE A 151 -0.91 -23.15 3.06
N VAL A 152 -1.79 -22.24 3.48
CA VAL A 152 -1.50 -20.80 3.40
C VAL A 152 -0.59 -20.29 4.52
N GLY A 153 -0.05 -21.18 5.35
CA GLY A 153 0.94 -20.87 6.39
C GLY A 153 0.37 -20.11 7.59
N LEU A 154 -0.89 -20.34 7.95
CA LEU A 154 -1.45 -19.82 9.20
C LEU A 154 -1.01 -20.67 10.39
N PRO A 155 -0.51 -20.05 11.48
CA PRO A 155 -0.14 -20.77 12.69
C PRO A 155 -1.41 -21.29 13.39
N ASP A 156 -1.33 -22.48 14.00
CA ASP A 156 -2.42 -23.07 14.77
C ASP A 156 -3.79 -23.08 14.05
N PRO A 157 -3.91 -23.78 12.89
CA PRO A 157 -5.13 -23.84 12.12
C PRO A 157 -6.39 -24.21 12.91
N PRO A 158 -6.36 -25.15 13.90
CA PRO A 158 -7.53 -25.49 14.71
C PRO A 158 -8.09 -24.32 15.51
N THR A 159 -7.24 -23.49 16.11
CA THR A 159 -7.66 -22.30 16.86
C THR A 159 -8.16 -21.21 15.93
N LEU A 160 -7.41 -20.92 14.84
CA LEU A 160 -7.78 -19.88 13.89
C LEU A 160 -9.05 -20.21 13.09
N CYS A 161 -9.32 -21.48 12.81
CA CYS A 161 -10.57 -21.94 12.20
C CYS A 161 -11.81 -21.47 12.97
N ASN A 162 -11.72 -21.38 14.30
CA ASN A 162 -12.81 -20.94 15.17
C ASN A 162 -12.78 -19.41 15.48
N ALA A 163 -11.77 -18.70 15.01
CA ALA A 163 -11.63 -17.26 15.23
C ALA A 163 -12.56 -16.46 14.29
N TYR A 164 -12.87 -15.24 14.70
CA TYR A 164 -13.55 -14.25 13.88
C TYR A 164 -12.53 -13.36 13.16
N PRO A 165 -12.85 -12.78 11.97
CA PRO A 165 -11.93 -11.96 11.21
C PRO A 165 -11.32 -10.79 11.98
N PHE A 166 -12.07 -10.15 12.88
CA PHE A 166 -11.57 -9.01 13.69
C PHE A 166 -10.46 -9.41 14.69
N ALA A 167 -10.36 -10.70 15.05
CA ALA A 167 -9.32 -11.22 15.95
C ALA A 167 -7.98 -11.49 15.22
N LEU A 168 -7.96 -11.41 13.88
CA LEU A 168 -6.82 -11.71 13.03
C LEU A 168 -6.03 -10.44 12.65
N SER A 169 -4.73 -10.58 12.43
CA SER A 169 -3.91 -9.53 11.79
C SER A 169 -4.28 -9.35 10.31
N GLY A 170 -3.86 -8.24 9.70
CA GLY A 170 -4.07 -7.98 8.26
C GLY A 170 -3.56 -9.13 7.38
N GLY A 171 -2.33 -9.55 7.58
CA GLY A 171 -1.73 -10.67 6.84
C GLY A 171 -2.42 -12.02 7.08
N GLN A 172 -2.93 -12.26 8.30
CA GLN A 172 -3.71 -13.47 8.57
C GLN A 172 -5.06 -13.45 7.85
N ARG A 173 -5.76 -12.32 7.82
CA ARG A 173 -7.01 -12.16 7.04
C ARG A 173 -6.77 -12.37 5.55
N GLN A 174 -5.66 -11.83 5.02
CA GLN A 174 -5.29 -12.03 3.62
C GLN A 174 -5.08 -13.51 3.30
N ARG A 175 -4.35 -14.25 4.16
CA ARG A 175 -4.17 -15.70 4.01
C ARG A 175 -5.47 -16.47 4.08
N VAL A 176 -6.41 -16.06 4.93
CA VAL A 176 -7.77 -16.65 4.98
C VAL A 176 -8.50 -16.42 3.67
N MET A 177 -8.45 -15.22 3.11
CA MET A 177 -9.08 -14.92 1.83
C MET A 177 -8.46 -15.73 0.68
N ILE A 178 -7.13 -15.90 0.68
CA ILE A 178 -6.45 -16.80 -0.26
C ILE A 178 -6.93 -18.25 -0.06
N ALA A 179 -7.05 -18.74 1.17
CA ALA A 179 -7.57 -20.08 1.44
C ALA A 179 -9.00 -20.27 0.94
N MET A 180 -9.85 -19.24 1.07
CA MET A 180 -11.21 -19.25 0.50
C MET A 180 -11.19 -19.32 -1.02
N ALA A 181 -10.37 -18.50 -1.68
CA ALA A 181 -10.22 -18.49 -3.13
C ALA A 181 -9.74 -19.84 -3.68
N LEU A 182 -8.89 -20.55 -2.93
CA LEU A 182 -8.31 -21.84 -3.31
C LEU A 182 -9.15 -23.05 -2.88
N ALA A 183 -10.26 -22.86 -2.19
CA ALA A 183 -11.03 -23.95 -1.56
C ALA A 183 -11.43 -25.07 -2.54
N LEU A 184 -11.71 -24.71 -3.81
CA LEU A 184 -12.11 -25.64 -4.86
C LEU A 184 -11.07 -25.75 -6.00
N GLU A 185 -9.85 -25.29 -5.78
CA GLU A 185 -8.73 -25.38 -6.74
C GLU A 185 -9.09 -24.80 -8.14
N PRO A 186 -9.43 -23.50 -8.22
CA PRO A 186 -9.85 -22.89 -9.48
C PRO A 186 -8.74 -22.95 -10.53
N ALA A 187 -9.13 -22.99 -11.81
CA ALA A 187 -8.17 -22.95 -12.91
C ALA A 187 -7.62 -21.53 -13.15
N PHE A 188 -8.36 -20.50 -12.73
CA PHE A 188 -8.02 -19.11 -12.91
C PHE A 188 -8.21 -18.32 -11.62
N LEU A 189 -7.21 -17.51 -11.28
CA LEU A 189 -7.21 -16.64 -10.11
C LEU A 189 -7.00 -15.19 -10.51
N ILE A 190 -7.88 -14.32 -10.06
CA ILE A 190 -7.68 -12.87 -10.09
C ILE A 190 -7.22 -12.44 -8.70
N ALA A 191 -6.09 -11.75 -8.62
CA ALA A 191 -5.58 -11.14 -7.40
C ALA A 191 -5.57 -9.62 -7.58
N ASP A 192 -6.57 -8.93 -7.02
CA ASP A 192 -6.70 -7.47 -7.13
C ASP A 192 -6.03 -6.81 -5.94
N GLU A 193 -4.84 -6.29 -6.15
CA GLU A 193 -3.96 -5.67 -5.14
C GLU A 193 -3.84 -6.48 -3.84
N PRO A 194 -3.50 -7.78 -3.90
CA PRO A 194 -3.61 -8.67 -2.74
C PRO A 194 -2.58 -8.41 -1.63
N THR A 195 -1.64 -7.50 -1.85
CA THR A 195 -0.55 -7.18 -0.91
C THR A 195 -0.60 -5.74 -0.42
N THR A 196 -1.56 -4.93 -0.86
CA THR A 196 -1.75 -3.55 -0.40
C THR A 196 -2.01 -3.52 1.11
N ALA A 197 -1.37 -2.60 1.81
CA ALA A 197 -1.41 -2.43 3.27
C ALA A 197 -0.80 -3.59 4.10
N LEU A 198 0.00 -4.46 3.49
CA LEU A 198 0.81 -5.45 4.20
C LEU A 198 2.25 -4.94 4.41
N ASP A 199 2.87 -5.36 5.51
CA ASP A 199 4.31 -5.13 5.68
C ASP A 199 5.13 -5.98 4.69
N VAL A 200 6.36 -5.55 4.44
CA VAL A 200 7.26 -6.11 3.42
C VAL A 200 7.46 -7.63 3.58
N THR A 201 7.62 -8.11 4.81
CA THR A 201 7.84 -9.54 5.10
C THR A 201 6.59 -10.35 4.80
N THR A 202 5.41 -9.87 5.23
CA THR A 202 4.12 -10.52 4.93
C THR A 202 3.83 -10.48 3.42
N GLN A 203 4.12 -9.37 2.75
CA GLN A 203 3.99 -9.22 1.30
C GLN A 203 4.81 -10.28 0.56
N ALA A 204 6.12 -10.41 0.87
CA ALA A 204 6.98 -11.41 0.26
C ALA A 204 6.45 -12.84 0.43
N GLN A 205 5.94 -13.17 1.63
CA GLN A 205 5.36 -14.47 1.90
C GLN A 205 4.08 -14.74 1.09
N ILE A 206 3.23 -13.73 0.89
CA ILE A 206 2.01 -13.85 0.06
C ILE A 206 2.38 -14.03 -1.41
N LEU A 207 3.35 -13.27 -1.92
CA LEU A 207 3.83 -13.38 -3.29
C LEU A 207 4.42 -14.78 -3.55
N ALA A 208 5.29 -15.27 -2.66
CA ALA A 208 5.84 -16.61 -2.74
C ALA A 208 4.74 -17.70 -2.71
N LEU A 209 3.69 -17.50 -1.89
CA LEU A 209 2.54 -18.40 -1.83
C LEU A 209 1.80 -18.45 -3.17
N ILE A 210 1.44 -17.29 -3.75
CA ILE A 210 0.73 -17.20 -5.03
C ILE A 210 1.58 -17.81 -6.16
N ALA A 211 2.88 -17.49 -6.25
CA ALA A 211 3.80 -18.06 -7.24
C ALA A 211 3.92 -19.58 -7.10
N ARG A 212 4.00 -20.11 -5.88
CA ARG A 212 4.01 -21.56 -5.61
C ARG A 212 2.73 -22.22 -6.12
N ILE A 213 1.57 -21.65 -5.78
CA ILE A 213 0.26 -22.20 -6.18
C ILE A 213 0.12 -22.21 -7.70
N GLN A 214 0.50 -21.10 -8.36
CA GLN A 214 0.47 -20.97 -9.80
C GLN A 214 1.30 -22.09 -10.47
N LYS A 215 2.51 -22.37 -9.97
CA LYS A 215 3.37 -23.43 -10.50
C LYS A 215 2.87 -24.83 -10.20
N GLU A 216 2.48 -25.12 -8.95
CA GLU A 216 2.04 -26.46 -8.51
C GLU A 216 0.74 -26.91 -9.15
N LYS A 217 -0.21 -25.96 -9.33
CA LYS A 217 -1.55 -26.25 -9.86
C LYS A 217 -1.71 -25.94 -11.35
N GLY A 218 -0.73 -25.35 -12.01
CA GLY A 218 -0.84 -24.90 -13.39
C GLY A 218 -1.94 -23.83 -13.59
N MET A 219 -2.23 -23.05 -12.55
CA MET A 219 -3.30 -22.07 -12.52
C MET A 219 -2.90 -20.82 -13.29
N GLY A 220 -3.79 -20.29 -14.16
CA GLY A 220 -3.62 -18.96 -14.75
C GLY A 220 -3.89 -17.89 -13.71
N VAL A 221 -3.04 -16.86 -13.63
CA VAL A 221 -3.17 -15.80 -12.63
C VAL A 221 -3.16 -14.43 -13.31
N MET A 222 -4.20 -13.64 -13.05
CA MET A 222 -4.24 -12.20 -13.31
C MET A 222 -3.94 -11.46 -12.02
N PHE A 223 -2.80 -10.78 -11.97
CA PHE A 223 -2.35 -10.07 -10.78
C PHE A 223 -2.40 -8.57 -11.01
N VAL A 224 -3.29 -7.87 -10.34
CA VAL A 224 -3.41 -6.41 -10.43
C VAL A 224 -2.57 -5.78 -9.32
N THR A 225 -1.71 -4.84 -9.69
CA THR A 225 -0.89 -4.10 -8.74
C THR A 225 -0.43 -2.75 -9.32
N HIS A 226 -0.03 -1.84 -8.46
CA HIS A 226 0.69 -0.62 -8.81
C HIS A 226 2.18 -0.69 -8.42
N ASP A 227 2.64 -1.78 -7.76
CA ASP A 227 4.01 -1.96 -7.29
C ASP A 227 4.85 -2.71 -8.34
N PHE A 228 5.74 -1.99 -9.02
CA PHE A 228 6.67 -2.56 -10.01
C PHE A 228 7.71 -3.51 -9.40
N GLY A 229 8.01 -3.39 -8.12
CA GLY A 229 8.85 -4.37 -7.43
C GLY A 229 8.19 -5.73 -7.34
N VAL A 230 6.87 -5.75 -7.05
CA VAL A 230 6.06 -6.97 -7.09
C VAL A 230 6.06 -7.57 -8.50
N VAL A 231 5.87 -6.74 -9.52
CA VAL A 231 5.90 -7.19 -10.93
C VAL A 231 7.22 -7.84 -11.27
N ALA A 232 8.35 -7.23 -10.88
CA ALA A 232 9.70 -7.75 -11.12
C ALA A 232 9.95 -9.10 -10.43
N GLU A 233 9.25 -9.38 -9.31
CA GLU A 233 9.40 -10.61 -8.55
C GLU A 233 8.64 -11.80 -9.15
N ILE A 234 7.39 -11.56 -9.64
CA ILE A 234 6.47 -12.67 -9.94
C ILE A 234 5.96 -12.75 -11.39
N ALA A 235 6.08 -11.68 -12.19
CA ALA A 235 5.39 -11.62 -13.47
C ALA A 235 6.09 -12.44 -14.58
N ASP A 236 5.32 -13.25 -15.32
CA ASP A 236 5.75 -13.79 -16.63
C ASP A 236 5.56 -12.71 -17.72
N ARG A 237 4.39 -12.05 -17.72
CA ARG A 237 4.04 -10.97 -18.65
C ARG A 237 3.43 -9.78 -17.90
N VAL A 238 3.53 -8.61 -18.51
CA VAL A 238 3.04 -7.35 -17.97
C VAL A 238 2.14 -6.66 -18.98
N ILE A 239 1.03 -6.12 -18.50
CA ILE A 239 0.10 -5.26 -19.24
C ILE A 239 0.03 -3.92 -18.52
N VAL A 240 0.36 -2.84 -19.22
CA VAL A 240 0.31 -1.48 -18.69
C VAL A 240 -0.95 -0.79 -19.17
N MET A 241 -1.75 -0.28 -18.22
CA MET A 241 -3.00 0.43 -18.51
C MET A 241 -2.91 1.90 -18.13
N GLU A 242 -3.34 2.77 -19.03
CA GLU A 242 -3.52 4.21 -18.80
C GLU A 242 -4.92 4.63 -19.25
N LYS A 243 -5.70 5.29 -18.38
CA LYS A 243 -7.02 5.87 -18.67
C LYS A 243 -8.00 4.94 -19.39
N GLY A 244 -7.98 3.66 -19.04
CA GLY A 244 -8.87 2.65 -19.57
C GLY A 244 -8.35 1.90 -20.79
N CYS A 245 -7.19 2.27 -21.35
CA CYS A 245 -6.58 1.61 -22.51
C CYS A 245 -5.33 0.83 -22.11
N ILE A 246 -5.03 -0.24 -22.83
CA ILE A 246 -3.71 -0.89 -22.78
C ILE A 246 -2.77 -0.06 -23.64
N VAL A 247 -1.66 0.41 -23.02
CA VAL A 247 -0.66 1.25 -23.70
C VAL A 247 0.61 0.48 -24.03
N GLU A 248 0.89 -0.58 -23.27
CA GLU A 248 2.04 -1.46 -23.51
C GLU A 248 1.76 -2.86 -22.96
N GLN A 249 2.23 -3.89 -23.63
CA GLN A 249 2.21 -5.26 -23.12
C GLN A 249 3.39 -6.05 -23.66
N GLY A 250 3.92 -6.96 -22.85
CA GLY A 250 5.08 -7.77 -23.22
C GLY A 250 5.53 -8.69 -22.08
N THR A 251 6.67 -9.36 -22.25
CA THR A 251 7.29 -10.10 -21.13
C THR A 251 7.71 -9.14 -20.03
N ALA A 252 7.82 -9.63 -18.80
CA ALA A 252 8.30 -8.80 -17.68
C ALA A 252 9.66 -8.15 -18.00
N GLU A 253 10.60 -8.90 -18.60
CA GLU A 253 11.90 -8.39 -19.04
C GLU A 253 11.78 -7.22 -20.04
N GLN A 254 10.86 -7.34 -21.03
CA GLN A 254 10.68 -6.29 -22.03
C GLN A 254 10.12 -5.00 -21.42
N VAL A 255 9.00 -5.12 -20.67
CA VAL A 255 8.30 -3.95 -20.13
C VAL A 255 9.08 -3.26 -19.01
N LEU A 256 9.75 -4.04 -18.13
CA LEU A 256 10.49 -3.49 -17.00
C LEU A 256 11.84 -2.90 -17.39
N ASN A 257 12.59 -3.56 -18.29
CA ASN A 257 13.96 -3.15 -18.59
C ASN A 257 14.12 -2.41 -19.92
N ARG A 258 13.10 -2.49 -20.82
CA ARG A 258 13.11 -1.83 -22.13
C ARG A 258 11.74 -1.24 -22.47
N PRO A 259 11.16 -0.40 -21.58
CA PRO A 259 9.83 0.16 -21.79
C PRO A 259 9.79 1.01 -23.08
N ALA A 260 8.84 0.70 -23.95
CA ALA A 260 8.68 1.40 -25.23
C ALA A 260 7.79 2.63 -25.08
N HIS A 261 6.68 2.52 -24.31
CA HIS A 261 5.71 3.60 -24.19
C HIS A 261 6.16 4.69 -23.20
N PRO A 262 5.98 5.99 -23.50
CA PRO A 262 6.40 7.09 -22.62
C PRO A 262 5.75 7.05 -21.22
N TYR A 263 4.51 6.59 -21.12
CA TYR A 263 3.82 6.41 -19.84
C TYR A 263 4.49 5.34 -18.98
N THR A 264 4.85 4.19 -19.54
CA THR A 264 5.57 3.13 -18.84
C THR A 264 6.91 3.62 -18.32
N ARG A 265 7.67 4.36 -19.15
CA ARG A 265 8.95 4.98 -18.74
C ARG A 265 8.76 5.93 -17.56
N ARG A 266 7.70 6.76 -17.58
CA ARG A 266 7.38 7.67 -16.49
C ARG A 266 7.02 6.93 -15.20
N LEU A 267 6.21 5.85 -15.30
CA LEU A 267 5.85 5.03 -14.13
C LEU A 267 7.09 4.37 -13.52
N ILE A 268 7.92 3.71 -14.32
CA ILE A 268 9.17 3.08 -13.86
C ILE A 268 10.10 4.14 -13.25
N GLY A 269 10.16 5.31 -13.88
CA GLY A 269 10.93 6.46 -13.38
C GLY A 269 10.46 7.03 -12.05
N SER A 270 9.22 6.73 -11.66
CA SER A 270 8.67 7.17 -10.38
C SER A 270 8.90 6.15 -9.25
N VAL A 271 9.40 4.94 -9.57
CA VAL A 271 9.69 3.92 -8.56
C VAL A 271 10.94 4.32 -7.77
N PRO A 272 10.87 4.43 -6.44
CA PRO A 272 12.04 4.73 -5.63
C PRO A 272 13.10 3.63 -5.75
N SER A 273 14.37 4.00 -5.93
CA SER A 273 15.48 3.05 -5.83
C SER A 273 15.68 2.60 -4.38
N HIS A 274 16.12 1.37 -4.19
CA HIS A 274 16.51 0.86 -2.87
C HIS A 274 17.90 1.34 -2.43
N ARG A 275 18.68 1.97 -3.33
CA ARG A 275 19.97 2.56 -3.01
C ARG A 275 19.80 3.85 -2.26
N ALA A 276 20.69 4.12 -1.31
CA ALA A 276 20.70 5.39 -0.61
C ALA A 276 20.88 6.56 -1.61
N ARG A 277 20.24 7.68 -1.31
CA ARG A 277 20.36 8.90 -2.12
C ARG A 277 21.83 9.31 -2.23
N ALA A 278 22.33 9.49 -3.43
CA ALA A 278 23.68 10.01 -3.67
C ALA A 278 23.82 11.38 -3.00
N GLY A 279 24.79 11.55 -2.11
CA GLY A 279 25.04 12.80 -1.38
C GLY A 279 24.26 12.93 -0.05
N ALA A 280 23.60 11.89 0.44
CA ALA A 280 23.22 11.80 1.85
C ALA A 280 24.52 11.76 2.67
N SER A 281 24.99 12.97 3.03
CA SER A 281 26.27 13.18 3.70
C SER A 281 26.22 12.54 5.10
N ALA A 282 27.31 11.86 5.45
CA ALA A 282 27.58 11.43 6.84
C ALA A 282 27.86 12.63 7.80
N THR A 283 27.77 13.87 7.30
CA THR A 283 27.85 15.05 8.14
C THR A 283 26.56 15.20 8.93
N GLU A 284 26.67 15.13 10.26
CA GLU A 284 25.57 15.45 11.15
C GLU A 284 25.02 16.84 10.76
N PRO A 285 23.69 16.99 10.62
CA PRO A 285 23.09 18.29 10.31
C PRO A 285 23.53 19.31 11.36
N GLU A 286 24.04 20.46 10.93
CA GLU A 286 24.35 21.59 11.79
C GLU A 286 23.03 22.15 12.35
N GLY A 287 22.61 21.73 13.54
CA GLY A 287 21.38 22.19 14.17
C GLY A 287 21.22 21.70 15.59
N TYR A 288 20.46 22.45 16.38
CA TYR A 288 20.07 21.96 17.73
C TYR A 288 18.99 20.89 17.60
N PRO A 289 18.92 19.91 18.53
CA PRO A 289 17.87 18.90 18.50
C PRO A 289 16.51 19.55 18.78
N VAL A 290 15.60 19.45 17.80
CA VAL A 290 14.19 19.87 17.93
C VAL A 290 13.45 18.90 18.84
N LEU A 291 13.76 17.60 18.72
CA LEU A 291 13.19 16.57 19.56
C LEU A 291 14.28 15.60 20.02
N ARG A 292 14.29 15.29 21.32
CA ARG A 292 15.12 14.25 21.92
C ARG A 292 14.24 13.33 22.75
N VAL A 293 14.30 12.04 22.45
CA VAL A 293 13.53 10.99 23.11
C VAL A 293 14.52 10.04 23.80
N GLU A 294 14.30 9.76 25.09
CA GLU A 294 15.16 8.87 25.87
C GLU A 294 14.31 7.84 26.63
N GLY A 295 14.54 6.57 26.34
CA GLY A 295 13.93 5.47 27.07
C GLY A 295 12.40 5.42 26.99
N LEU A 296 11.79 5.91 25.90
CA LEU A 296 10.32 5.94 25.73
C LEU A 296 9.72 4.55 25.87
N ARG A 297 8.69 4.43 26.72
CA ARG A 297 7.95 3.19 26.95
C ARG A 297 6.46 3.38 26.79
N LYS A 298 5.80 2.36 26.19
CA LYS A 298 4.34 2.29 26.10
C LYS A 298 3.84 0.85 26.11
N THR A 299 2.91 0.58 27.02
CA THR A 299 2.25 -0.71 27.19
C THR A 299 0.74 -0.55 27.02
N TYR A 300 0.15 -1.36 26.19
CA TYR A 300 -1.30 -1.45 26.08
C TYR A 300 -1.81 -2.65 26.86
N THR A 301 -2.84 -2.42 27.64
CA THR A 301 -3.51 -3.44 28.42
C THR A 301 -4.95 -3.57 27.96
N THR A 302 -5.32 -4.72 27.42
CA THR A 302 -6.73 -5.03 27.09
C THR A 302 -7.34 -5.75 28.28
N PRO A 303 -8.45 -5.26 28.85
CA PRO A 303 -9.17 -5.97 29.93
C PRO A 303 -9.56 -7.35 29.44
N GLY A 304 -9.26 -8.37 30.24
CA GLY A 304 -9.76 -9.71 29.99
C GLY A 304 -11.27 -9.79 30.33
N GLY A 305 -12.06 -10.59 29.61
CA GLY A 305 -13.42 -10.95 30.03
C GLY A 305 -13.39 -11.86 31.26
N LEU A 306 -14.57 -12.22 31.82
CA LEU A 306 -14.72 -13.02 33.06
C LEU A 306 -13.88 -14.31 33.06
N PHE A 307 -13.46 -14.83 31.89
CA PHE A 307 -12.66 -16.06 31.71
C PHE A 307 -11.44 -15.87 30.79
N GLN A 308 -11.12 -14.63 30.38
CA GLN A 308 -9.96 -14.37 29.53
C GLN A 308 -8.84 -13.66 30.31
N ARG A 309 -7.61 -14.14 30.15
CA ARG A 309 -6.42 -13.48 30.73
C ARG A 309 -6.25 -12.08 30.13
N LYS A 310 -5.93 -11.13 31.01
CA LYS A 310 -5.52 -9.78 30.62
C LYS A 310 -4.38 -9.87 29.61
N ARG A 311 -4.56 -9.29 28.42
CA ARG A 311 -3.49 -9.23 27.41
C ARG A 311 -2.70 -7.95 27.62
N VAL A 312 -1.41 -8.09 27.84
CA VAL A 312 -0.47 -6.98 27.98
C VAL A 312 0.44 -6.98 26.75
N VAL A 313 0.55 -5.85 26.06
CA VAL A 313 1.40 -5.66 24.88
C VAL A 313 2.31 -4.47 25.11
N GLU A 314 3.60 -4.73 25.30
CA GLU A 314 4.63 -3.69 25.34
C GLU A 314 4.92 -3.21 23.91
N ALA A 315 4.24 -2.13 23.51
CA ALA A 315 4.32 -1.60 22.15
C ALA A 315 5.62 -0.80 21.90
N VAL A 316 6.17 -0.17 22.95
CA VAL A 316 7.45 0.56 22.89
C VAL A 316 8.25 0.23 24.16
N LYS A 317 9.52 -0.21 23.98
CA LYS A 317 10.36 -0.81 25.03
C LYS A 317 11.66 -0.04 25.24
N GLY A 318 11.57 1.23 25.64
CA GLY A 318 12.76 2.02 25.96
C GLY A 318 13.47 2.56 24.71
N VAL A 319 12.72 3.14 23.79
CA VAL A 319 13.23 3.69 22.53
C VAL A 319 13.86 5.06 22.77
N SER A 320 15.05 5.28 22.19
CA SER A 320 15.79 6.54 22.26
C SER A 320 16.25 6.99 20.87
N PHE A 321 16.05 8.27 20.56
CA PHE A 321 16.50 8.91 19.31
C PHE A 321 16.44 10.42 19.45
N GLU A 322 17.07 11.13 18.51
CA GLU A 322 16.94 12.59 18.37
C GLU A 322 16.69 12.97 16.91
N VAL A 323 16.07 14.11 16.72
CA VAL A 323 15.81 14.72 15.41
C VAL A 323 16.15 16.20 15.46
N ARG A 324 16.96 16.65 14.52
CA ARG A 324 17.42 18.05 14.42
C ARG A 324 16.56 18.87 13.49
N ALA A 325 16.70 20.19 13.55
CA ALA A 325 16.04 21.08 12.59
C ALA A 325 16.53 20.78 11.16
N GLY A 326 15.58 20.67 10.22
CA GLY A 326 15.90 20.33 8.84
C GLY A 326 16.30 18.86 8.58
N GLU A 327 16.22 17.98 9.60
CA GLU A 327 16.53 16.54 9.49
C GLU A 327 15.25 15.71 9.26
N THR A 328 15.37 14.68 8.45
CA THR A 328 14.34 13.64 8.27
C THR A 328 14.78 12.34 8.91
N LEU A 329 14.12 11.94 10.01
CA LEU A 329 14.30 10.64 10.64
C LEU A 329 13.26 9.65 10.11
N GLY A 330 13.70 8.58 9.46
CA GLY A 330 12.87 7.44 9.08
C GLY A 330 12.68 6.47 10.24
N ILE A 331 11.44 6.06 10.52
CA ILE A 331 11.15 4.95 11.43
C ILE A 331 10.53 3.83 10.61
N VAL A 332 11.28 2.72 10.44
CA VAL A 332 10.89 1.58 9.60
C VAL A 332 10.74 0.30 10.40
N GLY A 333 10.05 -0.70 9.85
CA GLY A 333 9.84 -2.00 10.47
C GLY A 333 8.47 -2.60 10.11
N GLU A 334 8.23 -3.84 10.51
CA GLU A 334 6.97 -4.56 10.26
C GLU A 334 5.75 -3.91 10.93
N SER A 335 4.55 -4.27 10.46
CA SER A 335 3.31 -3.88 11.12
C SER A 335 3.27 -4.36 12.56
N GLY A 336 2.83 -3.50 13.49
CA GLY A 336 2.82 -3.81 14.93
C GLY A 336 4.18 -3.71 15.63
N SER A 337 5.25 -3.24 14.98
CA SER A 337 6.56 -3.03 15.63
C SER A 337 6.60 -1.85 16.61
N GLY A 338 5.55 -1.00 16.66
CA GLY A 338 5.44 0.14 17.59
C GLY A 338 5.62 1.51 16.96
N LYS A 339 5.89 1.63 15.66
CA LYS A 339 6.15 2.89 14.93
C LYS A 339 5.10 3.97 15.16
N SER A 340 3.85 3.68 14.79
CA SER A 340 2.73 4.63 14.96
C SER A 340 2.43 4.93 16.43
N THR A 341 2.78 4.02 17.36
CA THR A 341 2.67 4.28 18.81
C THR A 341 3.65 5.37 19.23
N ILE A 342 4.87 5.38 18.72
CA ILE A 342 5.83 6.47 18.96
C ILE A 342 5.23 7.80 18.50
N GLY A 343 4.74 7.89 17.26
CA GLY A 343 4.10 9.09 16.74
C GLY A 343 2.95 9.59 17.62
N LYS A 344 2.08 8.68 18.07
CA LYS A 344 0.95 9.01 18.97
C LYS A 344 1.43 9.51 20.35
N CYS A 345 2.50 8.95 20.91
CA CYS A 345 3.08 9.42 22.17
C CYS A 345 3.66 10.84 22.02
N LEU A 346 4.38 11.13 20.93
CA LEU A 346 4.97 12.44 20.67
C LEU A 346 3.93 13.56 20.58
N LEU A 347 2.75 13.28 20.01
CA LEU A 347 1.63 14.22 19.95
C LEU A 347 0.71 14.18 21.19
N LYS A 348 1.06 13.36 22.18
CA LYS A 348 0.21 13.08 23.35
C LYS A 348 -1.24 12.70 22.96
N LEU A 349 -1.39 11.98 21.87
CA LEU A 349 -2.65 11.28 21.54
C LEU A 349 -2.79 10.00 22.36
N THR A 350 -1.69 9.52 22.90
CA THR A 350 -1.59 8.41 23.85
C THR A 350 -0.53 8.78 24.88
N GLU A 351 -0.83 8.56 26.16
CA GLU A 351 0.14 8.77 27.25
C GLU A 351 1.25 7.74 27.16
N ASN A 352 2.49 8.16 27.38
CA ASN A 352 3.63 7.28 27.56
C ASN A 352 3.68 6.74 29.00
N ASP A 353 4.26 5.56 29.19
CA ASP A 353 4.38 4.93 30.52
C ASP A 353 5.76 5.17 31.15
N GLY A 354 6.67 5.81 30.42
CA GLY A 354 8.01 6.18 30.91
C GLY A 354 8.89 6.75 29.81
N GLY A 355 10.04 7.25 30.20
CA GLY A 355 10.99 7.94 29.32
C GLY A 355 10.81 9.45 29.29
N VAL A 356 11.80 10.14 28.71
CA VAL A 356 11.85 11.59 28.53
C VAL A 356 11.58 11.92 27.07
N MET A 357 10.77 12.95 26.81
CA MET A 357 10.51 13.50 25.48
C MET A 357 10.79 15.01 25.54
N ALA A 358 12.00 15.43 25.20
CA ALA A 358 12.38 16.85 25.21
C ALA A 358 12.14 17.47 23.83
N PHE A 359 11.16 18.35 23.75
CA PHE A 359 10.86 19.16 22.57
C PHE A 359 11.39 20.60 22.78
N GLU A 360 12.29 21.06 21.91
CA GLU A 360 13.03 22.33 22.04
C GLU A 360 13.60 22.53 23.46
N GLY A 361 14.19 21.46 24.02
CA GLY A 361 14.79 21.43 25.35
C GLY A 361 13.82 21.29 26.52
N ARG A 362 12.51 21.32 26.30
CA ARG A 362 11.48 21.15 27.33
C ARG A 362 10.95 19.72 27.36
N ASP A 363 11.02 19.05 28.51
CA ASP A 363 10.39 17.72 28.65
C ASP A 363 8.86 17.84 28.59
N ILE A 364 8.27 17.22 27.56
CA ILE A 364 6.83 17.19 27.34
C ILE A 364 6.17 15.92 27.89
N ALA A 365 6.95 14.93 28.36
CA ALA A 365 6.40 13.68 28.88
C ALA A 365 5.47 13.88 30.08
N PRO A 366 5.87 14.64 31.14
CA PRO A 366 5.04 14.83 32.34
C PRO A 366 3.95 15.90 32.18
N ILE A 367 3.94 16.66 31.06
CA ILE A 367 3.00 17.78 30.88
C ILE A 367 1.57 17.25 30.70
N SER A 368 0.59 17.84 31.42
CA SER A 368 -0.83 17.51 31.25
C SER A 368 -1.32 17.87 29.85
N GLU A 369 -2.40 17.23 29.40
CA GLU A 369 -3.08 17.52 28.13
C GLU A 369 -3.39 19.01 27.94
N ARG A 370 -3.91 19.67 28.99
CA ARG A 370 -4.23 21.10 28.98
C ARG A 370 -2.99 21.98 28.76
N ALA A 371 -1.88 21.63 29.42
CA ALA A 371 -0.61 22.37 29.29
C ALA A 371 0.09 22.08 27.95
N PHE A 372 -0.11 20.90 27.36
CA PHE A 372 0.45 20.54 26.06
C PHE A 372 -0.30 21.17 24.86
N ARG A 373 -1.59 21.51 25.02
CA ARG A 373 -2.44 22.02 23.95
C ARG A 373 -1.83 23.20 23.16
N PRO A 374 -1.20 24.22 23.77
CA PRO A 374 -0.55 25.31 23.03
C PRO A 374 0.67 24.81 22.21
N MET A 375 1.34 23.74 22.63
CA MET A 375 2.52 23.20 21.95
C MET A 375 2.15 22.40 20.71
N ARG A 376 0.93 21.89 20.61
CA ARG A 376 0.46 21.12 19.43
C ARG A 376 0.57 21.89 18.12
N ARG A 377 0.53 23.21 18.14
CA ARG A 377 0.75 24.01 16.93
C ARG A 377 2.14 23.78 16.33
N HIS A 378 3.12 23.49 17.17
CA HIS A 378 4.51 23.28 16.76
C HIS A 378 4.85 21.82 16.44
N ILE A 379 3.99 20.86 16.84
CA ILE A 379 4.14 19.43 16.53
C ILE A 379 2.88 19.00 15.80
N GLN A 380 2.99 18.74 14.51
CA GLN A 380 1.85 18.39 13.64
C GLN A 380 1.98 16.95 13.13
N MET A 381 0.84 16.36 12.75
CA MET A 381 0.79 15.01 12.19
C MET A 381 0.14 15.02 10.81
N ILE A 382 0.76 14.29 9.88
CA ILE A 382 0.16 13.88 8.62
C ILE A 382 -0.25 12.43 8.81
N PHE A 383 -1.56 12.16 8.75
CA PHE A 383 -2.12 10.85 9.03
C PHE A 383 -2.05 9.91 7.83
N GLN A 384 -2.06 8.63 8.09
CA GLN A 384 -2.03 7.53 7.12
C GLN A 384 -3.21 7.58 6.12
N ASP A 385 -4.42 7.81 6.61
CA ASP A 385 -5.63 7.86 5.79
C ASP A 385 -6.05 9.32 5.51
N PRO A 386 -5.85 9.81 4.28
CA PRO A 386 -6.26 11.16 3.91
C PRO A 386 -7.78 11.33 3.89
N PHE A 387 -8.56 10.24 3.72
CA PHE A 387 -10.03 10.28 3.74
C PHE A 387 -10.57 10.49 5.16
N ALA A 388 -10.11 9.68 6.10
CA ALA A 388 -10.55 9.78 7.50
C ALA A 388 -10.00 11.03 8.21
N SER A 389 -8.89 11.60 7.74
CA SER A 389 -8.23 12.74 8.38
C SER A 389 -8.88 14.10 8.08
N LEU A 390 -9.66 14.22 7.01
CA LEU A 390 -10.31 15.46 6.59
C LEU A 390 -11.82 15.37 6.83
N ASN A 391 -12.41 16.41 7.47
CA ASN A 391 -13.84 16.45 7.64
C ASN A 391 -14.56 16.65 6.28
N PRO A 392 -15.36 15.66 5.79
CA PRO A 392 -15.98 15.74 4.47
C PRO A 392 -17.05 16.83 4.33
N ARG A 393 -17.50 17.39 5.46
CA ARG A 393 -18.51 18.46 5.51
C ARG A 393 -17.92 19.87 5.49
N HIS A 394 -16.60 20.00 5.59
CA HIS A 394 -15.90 21.28 5.54
C HIS A 394 -15.25 21.48 4.17
N THR A 395 -15.25 22.71 3.67
CA THR A 395 -14.42 23.07 2.51
C THR A 395 -12.92 22.99 2.86
N VAL A 396 -12.08 22.85 1.87
CA VAL A 396 -10.62 22.85 2.06
C VAL A 396 -10.15 24.13 2.75
N GLY A 397 -10.69 25.29 2.37
CA GLY A 397 -10.38 26.58 3.01
C GLY A 397 -10.68 26.55 4.50
N ARG A 398 -11.85 26.04 4.91
CA ARG A 398 -12.20 25.89 6.32
C ARG A 398 -11.23 24.94 7.05
N ILE A 399 -10.91 23.79 6.46
CA ILE A 399 -9.97 22.82 7.03
C ILE A 399 -8.60 23.44 7.31
N LEU A 400 -8.12 24.31 6.40
CA LEU A 400 -6.82 24.99 6.53
C LEU A 400 -6.86 26.14 7.53
N CYS A 401 -8.00 26.84 7.65
CA CYS A 401 -8.14 28.03 8.51
C CYS A 401 -8.52 27.71 9.95
N ASP A 402 -9.26 26.62 10.21
CA ASP A 402 -9.80 26.30 11.55
C ASP A 402 -8.67 26.21 12.61
N GLY A 403 -7.52 25.60 12.29
CA GLY A 403 -6.39 25.48 13.20
C GLY A 403 -5.75 26.84 13.56
N PRO A 404 -5.28 27.63 12.60
CA PRO A 404 -4.74 28.97 12.84
C PRO A 404 -5.72 29.88 13.60
N MET A 405 -6.97 29.92 13.18
CA MET A 405 -8.00 30.74 13.83
C MET A 405 -8.24 30.33 15.30
N ALA A 406 -8.26 29.03 15.61
CA ALA A 406 -8.34 28.53 16.97
C ALA A 406 -7.12 28.89 17.85
N ASN A 407 -6.00 29.27 17.22
CA ASN A 407 -4.78 29.77 17.87
C ASN A 407 -4.65 31.30 17.80
N GLY A 408 -5.74 32.02 17.46
CA GLY A 408 -5.81 33.48 17.53
C GLY A 408 -5.39 34.21 16.26
N VAL A 409 -5.12 33.52 15.16
CA VAL A 409 -4.84 34.15 13.87
C VAL A 409 -6.12 34.76 13.30
N PRO A 410 -6.13 36.05 12.88
CA PRO A 410 -7.28 36.68 12.25
C PRO A 410 -7.71 35.93 10.98
N ARG A 411 -9.03 35.87 10.74
CA ARG A 411 -9.60 35.12 9.62
C ARG A 411 -9.00 35.52 8.26
N ALA A 412 -8.86 36.81 7.99
CA ALA A 412 -8.33 37.32 6.73
C ALA A 412 -6.87 36.84 6.49
N GLU A 413 -6.06 36.83 7.54
CA GLU A 413 -4.69 36.32 7.51
C GLU A 413 -4.65 34.81 7.30
N ALA A 414 -5.50 34.05 8.03
CA ALA A 414 -5.61 32.61 7.87
C ALA A 414 -6.05 32.21 6.45
N GLU A 415 -7.00 32.94 5.84
CA GLU A 415 -7.45 32.71 4.47
C GLU A 415 -6.36 33.04 3.43
N ALA A 416 -5.65 34.15 3.59
CA ALA A 416 -4.53 34.53 2.71
C ALA A 416 -3.45 33.45 2.75
N ARG A 417 -3.04 33.03 3.94
CA ARG A 417 -2.07 31.97 4.16
C ARG A 417 -2.53 30.63 3.60
N ALA A 418 -3.79 30.24 3.80
CA ALA A 418 -4.33 29.00 3.24
C ALA A 418 -4.22 28.96 1.71
N ARG A 419 -4.44 30.10 1.02
CA ARG A 419 -4.28 30.18 -0.44
C ARG A 419 -2.81 30.06 -0.89
N GLU A 420 -1.88 30.61 -0.12
CA GLU A 420 -0.43 30.43 -0.38
C GLU A 420 0.00 28.99 -0.15
N LEU A 421 -0.53 28.33 0.89
CA LEU A 421 -0.25 26.91 1.16
C LEU A 421 -0.81 26.00 0.07
N LEU A 422 -1.99 26.31 -0.50
CA LEU A 422 -2.52 25.57 -1.64
C LEU A 422 -1.56 25.63 -2.84
N LYS A 423 -1.01 26.82 -3.15
CA LYS A 423 0.02 26.95 -4.20
C LYS A 423 1.28 26.15 -3.85
N LEU A 424 1.73 26.22 -2.59
CA LEU A 424 2.93 25.50 -2.13
C LEU A 424 2.79 23.98 -2.30
N VAL A 425 1.57 23.43 -2.07
CA VAL A 425 1.30 22.01 -2.27
C VAL A 425 0.79 21.69 -3.69
N GLU A 426 1.02 22.59 -4.66
CA GLU A 426 0.67 22.42 -6.08
C GLU A 426 -0.83 22.12 -6.29
N LEU A 427 -1.70 22.79 -5.55
CA LEU A 427 -3.14 22.79 -5.76
C LEU A 427 -3.61 24.14 -6.26
N GLU A 428 -4.59 24.13 -7.16
CA GLU A 428 -5.22 25.32 -7.67
C GLU A 428 -5.83 26.16 -6.53
N PRO A 429 -5.74 27.50 -6.54
CA PRO A 429 -6.37 28.34 -5.53
C PRO A 429 -7.89 28.14 -5.40
N SER A 430 -8.57 27.74 -6.49
CA SER A 430 -9.98 27.36 -6.54
C SER A 430 -10.33 26.16 -5.65
N ALA A 431 -9.32 25.34 -5.26
CA ALA A 431 -9.45 24.24 -4.32
C ALA A 431 -9.95 24.70 -2.94
N PHE A 432 -9.75 25.98 -2.59
CA PHE A 432 -10.16 26.56 -1.31
C PHE A 432 -11.65 26.37 -1.01
N ASP A 433 -12.51 26.52 -2.03
CA ASP A 433 -13.97 26.47 -1.88
C ASP A 433 -14.57 25.06 -2.12
N ARG A 434 -13.72 24.09 -2.49
CA ARG A 434 -14.13 22.71 -2.78
C ARG A 434 -14.13 21.82 -1.53
N TYR A 435 -14.91 20.73 -1.59
CA TYR A 435 -14.98 19.72 -0.52
C TYR A 435 -13.99 18.58 -0.77
N PRO A 436 -13.48 17.90 0.30
CA PRO A 436 -12.55 16.77 0.17
C PRO A 436 -13.03 15.66 -0.78
N SER A 437 -14.33 15.41 -0.86
CA SER A 437 -14.91 14.39 -1.76
C SER A 437 -14.66 14.66 -3.26
N GLN A 438 -14.35 15.89 -3.63
CA GLN A 438 -14.10 16.32 -5.01
C GLN A 438 -12.62 16.20 -5.43
N PHE A 439 -11.78 15.60 -4.60
CA PHE A 439 -10.34 15.45 -4.82
C PHE A 439 -9.93 13.99 -4.92
N SER A 440 -8.89 13.71 -5.72
CA SER A 440 -8.22 12.41 -5.73
C SER A 440 -7.50 12.13 -4.40
N GLY A 441 -7.08 10.88 -4.16
CA GLY A 441 -6.31 10.50 -2.97
C GLY A 441 -5.06 11.36 -2.76
N GLY A 442 -4.26 11.53 -3.82
CA GLY A 442 -3.05 12.35 -3.76
C GLY A 442 -3.33 13.84 -3.52
N GLN A 443 -4.40 14.40 -4.11
CA GLN A 443 -4.82 15.77 -3.85
C GLN A 443 -5.28 15.96 -2.40
N ARG A 444 -6.01 14.99 -1.82
CA ARG A 444 -6.38 15.01 -0.39
C ARG A 444 -5.15 14.94 0.52
N GLN A 445 -4.17 14.13 0.16
CA GLN A 445 -2.90 14.06 0.89
C GLN A 445 -2.18 15.42 0.88
N ARG A 446 -2.14 16.11 -0.26
CA ARG A 446 -1.60 17.47 -0.37
C ARG A 446 -2.37 18.47 0.50
N VAL A 447 -3.70 18.36 0.60
CA VAL A 447 -4.51 19.14 1.55
C VAL A 447 -4.13 18.81 3.01
N GLY A 448 -3.90 17.53 3.34
CA GLY A 448 -3.42 17.10 4.66
C GLY A 448 -2.06 17.70 5.03
N ILE A 449 -1.13 17.74 4.07
CA ILE A 449 0.18 18.41 4.22
C ILE A 449 -0.03 19.91 4.44
N ALA A 450 -0.84 20.59 3.60
CA ALA A 450 -1.13 22.01 3.75
C ALA A 450 -1.74 22.33 5.12
N ARG A 451 -2.63 21.46 5.64
CA ARG A 451 -3.22 21.60 6.98
C ARG A 451 -2.16 21.54 8.08
N ALA A 452 -1.22 20.60 8.01
CA ALA A 452 -0.12 20.52 8.96
C ALA A 452 0.76 21.77 8.91
N LEU A 453 1.09 22.25 7.70
CA LEU A 453 1.90 23.44 7.48
C LEU A 453 1.21 24.74 7.89
N ALA A 454 -0.14 24.77 7.89
CA ALA A 454 -0.92 25.95 8.29
C ALA A 454 -0.61 26.40 9.72
N MET A 455 -0.13 25.48 10.57
CA MET A 455 0.23 25.74 11.96
C MET A 455 1.67 26.21 12.18
N GLU A 456 2.50 26.35 11.14
CA GLU A 456 3.94 26.65 11.21
C GLU A 456 4.70 25.72 12.17
N PRO A 457 4.65 24.40 11.93
CA PRO A 457 5.24 23.45 12.83
C PRO A 457 6.77 23.51 12.82
N ARG A 458 7.38 23.11 13.94
CA ARG A 458 8.81 22.83 14.04
C ARG A 458 9.10 21.35 13.79
N LEU A 459 8.11 20.50 14.07
CA LEU A 459 8.18 19.05 13.89
C LEU A 459 6.92 18.56 13.19
N ILE A 460 7.10 17.76 12.16
CA ILE A 460 6.02 17.00 11.52
C ILE A 460 6.27 15.50 11.73
N VAL A 461 5.25 14.79 12.18
CA VAL A 461 5.22 13.31 12.19
C VAL A 461 4.33 12.86 11.03
N ALA A 462 4.94 12.25 10.01
CA ALA A 462 4.24 11.69 8.86
C ALA A 462 4.10 10.17 9.07
N ASP A 463 2.90 9.72 9.43
CA ASP A 463 2.63 8.29 9.70
C ASP A 463 2.02 7.64 8.45
N GLU A 464 2.82 6.81 7.77
CA GLU A 464 2.45 6.09 6.54
C GLU A 464 1.74 6.96 5.49
N SER A 465 2.14 8.22 5.41
CA SER A 465 1.43 9.28 4.69
C SER A 465 1.38 9.13 3.17
N VAL A 466 2.07 8.16 2.59
CA VAL A 466 2.12 7.92 1.13
C VAL A 466 1.79 6.47 0.74
N SER A 467 1.53 5.58 1.70
CA SER A 467 1.35 4.15 1.46
C SER A 467 0.12 3.76 0.64
N ALA A 468 -0.90 4.62 0.63
CA ALA A 468 -2.15 4.40 -0.12
C ALA A 468 -2.18 5.14 -1.47
N LEU A 469 -1.04 5.64 -1.94
CA LEU A 469 -0.94 6.41 -3.18
C LEU A 469 -0.27 5.60 -4.28
N ASP A 470 -0.70 5.83 -5.52
CA ASP A 470 0.00 5.30 -6.70
C ASP A 470 1.44 5.81 -6.77
N VAL A 471 2.34 5.01 -7.35
CA VAL A 471 3.79 5.27 -7.38
C VAL A 471 4.13 6.67 -7.92
N SER A 472 3.47 7.14 -8.98
CA SER A 472 3.73 8.47 -9.54
C SER A 472 3.28 9.60 -8.61
N VAL A 473 2.11 9.45 -7.97
CA VAL A 473 1.59 10.42 -6.99
C VAL A 473 2.42 10.40 -5.72
N GLN A 474 2.84 9.21 -5.27
CA GLN A 474 3.75 9.03 -4.14
C GLN A 474 5.06 9.79 -4.37
N ALA A 475 5.71 9.62 -5.53
CA ALA A 475 6.95 10.32 -5.87
C ALA A 475 6.78 11.85 -5.83
N GLN A 476 5.67 12.39 -6.35
CA GLN A 476 5.36 13.81 -6.30
C GLN A 476 5.18 14.32 -4.86
N VAL A 477 4.45 13.57 -4.01
CA VAL A 477 4.21 13.95 -2.61
C VAL A 477 5.52 13.90 -1.80
N LEU A 478 6.37 12.90 -2.04
CA LEU A 478 7.68 12.80 -1.38
C LEU A 478 8.60 13.96 -1.78
N LYS A 479 8.64 14.31 -3.06
CA LYS A 479 9.39 15.47 -3.56
C LYS A 479 8.90 16.75 -2.90
N LEU A 480 7.58 16.96 -2.85
CA LEU A 480 6.97 18.11 -2.19
C LEU A 480 7.36 18.17 -0.71
N LEU A 481 7.27 17.06 0.04
CA LEU A 481 7.65 17.02 1.45
C LEU A 481 9.13 17.38 1.65
N ALA A 482 10.02 16.85 0.82
CA ALA A 482 11.46 17.15 0.90
C ALA A 482 11.75 18.62 0.60
N GLU A 483 11.09 19.22 -0.41
CA GLU A 483 11.24 20.62 -0.76
C GLU A 483 10.74 21.55 0.36
N VAL A 484 9.57 21.25 0.93
CA VAL A 484 8.98 22.01 2.03
C VAL A 484 9.83 21.89 3.30
N GLN A 485 10.27 20.67 3.63
CA GLN A 485 11.14 20.41 4.78
C GLN A 485 12.43 21.23 4.69
N LYS A 486 13.11 21.19 3.53
CA LYS A 486 14.34 21.94 3.29
C LYS A 486 14.12 23.45 3.32
N ARG A 487 13.04 23.94 2.68
CA ARG A 487 12.75 25.39 2.59
C ARG A 487 12.39 26.01 3.93
N LEU A 488 11.67 25.27 4.79
CA LEU A 488 11.17 25.76 6.08
C LEU A 488 12.03 25.31 7.27
N GLY A 489 13.05 24.47 7.07
CA GLY A 489 13.91 23.94 8.13
C GLY A 489 13.15 23.09 9.16
N ILE A 490 12.05 22.45 8.76
CA ILE A 490 11.20 21.64 9.66
C ILE A 490 11.88 20.30 9.93
N ALA A 491 11.85 19.84 11.19
CA ALA A 491 12.21 18.47 11.54
C ALA A 491 11.09 17.51 11.08
N LEU A 492 11.44 16.39 10.44
CA LEU A 492 10.47 15.41 9.95
C LEU A 492 10.74 14.03 10.55
N ILE A 493 9.74 13.43 11.18
CA ILE A 493 9.72 11.99 11.51
C ILE A 493 8.84 11.32 10.48
N PHE A 494 9.45 10.46 9.66
CA PHE A 494 8.77 9.74 8.60
C PHE A 494 8.60 8.26 8.94
N ILE A 495 7.38 7.87 9.28
CA ILE A 495 7.04 6.49 9.62
C ILE A 495 6.57 5.79 8.34
N THR A 496 7.22 4.71 7.96
CA THR A 496 6.85 3.92 6.78
C THR A 496 7.22 2.45 6.94
N HIS A 497 6.53 1.60 6.19
CA HIS A 497 6.92 0.21 5.96
C HIS A 497 7.66 0.05 4.62
N ASP A 498 7.62 1.06 3.74
CA ASP A 498 8.33 1.05 2.46
C ASP A 498 9.79 1.51 2.64
N LEU A 499 10.70 0.54 2.55
CA LEU A 499 12.14 0.75 2.74
C LEU A 499 12.77 1.56 1.60
N ARG A 500 12.23 1.46 0.36
CA ARG A 500 12.72 2.24 -0.77
C ARG A 500 12.44 3.72 -0.57
N VAL A 501 11.25 4.04 -0.08
CA VAL A 501 10.89 5.42 0.28
C VAL A 501 11.80 5.95 1.37
N ALA A 502 12.05 5.17 2.42
CA ALA A 502 12.96 5.59 3.50
C ALA A 502 14.39 5.83 2.99
N ALA A 503 14.89 4.99 2.08
CA ALA A 503 16.21 5.16 1.48
C ALA A 503 16.37 6.47 0.68
N GLN A 504 15.27 6.98 0.11
CA GLN A 504 15.28 8.17 -0.75
C GLN A 504 15.15 9.49 0.00
N ILE A 505 14.39 9.54 1.11
CA ILE A 505 14.03 10.82 1.75
C ILE A 505 14.63 11.01 3.13
N CYS A 506 15.06 9.95 3.81
CA CYS A 506 15.56 10.06 5.18
C CYS A 506 17.05 10.38 5.21
N ASP A 507 17.45 11.18 6.19
CA ASP A 507 18.85 11.45 6.51
C ASP A 507 19.38 10.41 7.52
N LYS A 508 18.49 9.90 8.39
CA LYS A 508 18.76 8.86 9.37
C LYS A 508 17.59 7.88 9.43
N VAL A 509 17.88 6.60 9.64
CA VAL A 509 16.87 5.54 9.71
C VAL A 509 16.98 4.78 11.04
N LEU A 510 15.82 4.52 11.64
CA LEU A 510 15.63 3.76 12.86
C LEU A 510 14.82 2.51 12.53
N VAL A 511 15.40 1.34 12.71
CA VAL A 511 14.73 0.06 12.43
C VAL A 511 14.11 -0.48 13.71
N MET A 512 12.79 -0.68 13.69
CA MET A 512 12.01 -1.17 14.83
C MET A 512 11.57 -2.60 14.67
N HIS A 513 11.77 -3.40 15.70
CA HIS A 513 11.27 -4.76 15.81
C HIS A 513 10.68 -5.02 17.20
N ARG A 514 9.40 -5.44 17.25
CA ARG A 514 8.69 -5.83 18.49
C ARG A 514 8.82 -4.82 19.64
N GLY A 515 8.72 -3.55 19.33
CA GLY A 515 8.75 -2.46 20.31
C GLY A 515 10.14 -1.91 20.63
N SER A 516 11.21 -2.48 20.10
CA SER A 516 12.60 -2.06 20.35
C SER A 516 13.26 -1.57 19.06
N VAL A 517 14.21 -0.65 19.19
CA VAL A 517 15.14 -0.30 18.10
C VAL A 517 16.19 -1.39 18.02
N VAL A 518 16.36 -1.99 16.84
CA VAL A 518 17.37 -3.04 16.61
C VAL A 518 18.58 -2.50 15.87
N GLU A 519 18.39 -1.46 15.06
CA GLU A 519 19.47 -0.81 14.32
C GLU A 519 19.13 0.64 14.04
N GLN A 520 20.13 1.53 13.99
CA GLN A 520 19.99 2.90 13.55
C GLN A 520 21.26 3.37 12.85
N GLY A 521 21.12 4.20 11.84
CA GLY A 521 22.24 4.72 11.05
C GLY A 521 21.79 5.57 9.88
N SER A 522 22.72 5.95 9.02
CA SER A 522 22.43 6.55 7.72
C SER A 522 21.70 5.53 6.81
N PRO A 523 20.98 5.98 5.78
CA PRO A 523 20.37 5.06 4.81
C PRO A 523 21.40 4.10 4.18
N ALA A 524 22.61 4.56 3.86
CA ALA A 524 23.66 3.70 3.31
C ALA A 524 24.07 2.58 4.28
N GLU A 525 24.27 2.89 5.58
CA GLU A 525 24.59 1.88 6.58
C GLU A 525 23.47 0.85 6.73
N ILE A 526 22.20 1.30 6.77
CA ILE A 526 21.06 0.41 7.00
C ILE A 526 20.73 -0.44 5.77
N PHE A 527 20.75 0.13 4.56
CA PHE A 527 20.28 -0.58 3.36
C PHE A 527 21.38 -1.30 2.59
N GLU A 528 22.65 -0.83 2.66
CA GLU A 528 23.77 -1.44 1.92
C GLU A 528 24.61 -2.36 2.81
N THR A 529 24.79 -2.02 4.10
CA THR A 529 25.63 -2.76 5.04
C THR A 529 24.94 -3.05 6.40
N PRO A 530 23.74 -3.64 6.39
CA PRO A 530 23.00 -3.91 7.63
C PRO A 530 23.77 -4.85 8.57
N ARG A 531 23.81 -4.49 9.85
CA ARG A 531 24.51 -5.26 10.90
C ARG A 531 23.59 -6.24 11.60
N ASP A 532 22.34 -5.82 11.86
CA ASP A 532 21.36 -6.65 12.55
C ASP A 532 20.73 -7.70 11.65
N ALA A 533 20.50 -8.91 12.15
CA ALA A 533 19.92 -10.03 11.40
C ALA A 533 18.47 -9.78 10.96
N TYR A 534 17.69 -9.03 11.76
CA TYR A 534 16.33 -8.66 11.40
C TYR A 534 16.32 -7.63 10.28
N THR A 535 17.19 -6.61 10.35
CA THR A 535 17.33 -5.60 9.29
C THR A 535 17.68 -6.26 7.95
N ARG A 536 18.63 -7.22 7.93
CA ARG A 536 18.95 -7.98 6.71
C ARG A 536 17.74 -8.71 6.16
N ARG A 537 17.01 -9.46 7.00
CA ARG A 537 15.79 -10.17 6.58
C ARG A 537 14.72 -9.23 6.04
N LEU A 538 14.55 -8.07 6.67
CA LEU A 538 13.59 -7.07 6.24
C LEU A 538 13.93 -6.53 4.84
N ILE A 539 15.20 -6.25 4.58
CA ILE A 539 15.71 -5.81 3.27
C ILE A 539 15.62 -6.94 2.24
N ASP A 540 15.96 -8.18 2.61
CA ASP A 540 15.88 -9.34 1.73
C ASP A 540 14.45 -9.69 1.33
N SER A 541 13.47 -9.25 2.13
CA SER A 541 12.04 -9.42 1.85
C SER A 541 11.44 -8.34 0.94
N MET A 542 12.23 -7.34 0.51
CA MET A 542 11.72 -6.32 -0.42
C MET A 542 11.42 -6.93 -1.80
N PRO A 543 10.18 -6.85 -2.31
CA PRO A 543 9.85 -7.36 -3.63
C PRO A 543 10.69 -6.69 -4.72
N GLY A 544 11.22 -7.48 -5.66
CA GLY A 544 12.03 -6.95 -6.75
C GLY A 544 13.33 -6.29 -6.30
N LYS A 545 13.96 -6.74 -5.21
CA LYS A 545 15.27 -6.24 -4.75
C LYS A 545 16.35 -6.35 -5.82
N SER A 546 16.29 -7.38 -6.67
CA SER A 546 17.23 -7.60 -7.78
C SER A 546 17.01 -6.66 -8.97
N TRP A 547 15.89 -5.96 -9.04
CA TRP A 547 15.54 -5.04 -10.11
C TRP A 547 15.80 -3.59 -9.68
N ASP A 548 16.61 -2.87 -10.47
CA ASP A 548 16.98 -1.48 -10.19
C ASP A 548 16.34 -0.55 -11.23
N PRO A 549 15.28 0.20 -10.86
CA PRO A 549 14.61 1.13 -11.76
C PRO A 549 15.53 2.29 -12.20
N GLN A 550 16.52 2.67 -11.39
CA GLN A 550 17.47 3.73 -11.74
C GLN A 550 18.39 3.29 -12.88
N ALA A 551 18.88 2.06 -12.84
CA ALA A 551 19.71 1.52 -13.93
C ALA A 551 18.94 1.48 -15.26
N VAL A 552 17.63 1.23 -15.23
CA VAL A 552 16.77 1.31 -16.41
C VAL A 552 16.70 2.74 -16.95
N GLN A 553 16.48 3.72 -16.08
CA GLN A 553 16.44 5.14 -16.47
C GLN A 553 17.76 5.61 -17.06
N ASP A 554 18.88 5.27 -16.43
CA ASP A 554 20.22 5.62 -16.90
C ASP A 554 20.49 5.04 -18.28
N SER A 555 19.97 3.83 -18.58
CA SER A 555 20.09 3.18 -19.89
C SER A 555 19.24 3.85 -20.97
N LEU A 556 18.14 4.52 -20.59
CA LEU A 556 17.21 5.21 -21.49
C LEU A 556 17.56 6.70 -21.69
N ALA A 557 18.43 7.25 -20.83
CA ALA A 557 18.91 8.63 -20.98
C ALA A 557 19.66 8.76 -22.32
N PRO A 558 19.45 9.86 -23.09
CA PRO A 558 20.23 10.09 -24.31
C PRO A 558 21.72 10.14 -23.94
N LYS A 559 22.52 9.26 -24.54
CA LYS A 559 23.98 9.35 -24.42
C LYS A 559 24.37 10.72 -24.95
N THR A 560 24.81 11.60 -24.07
CA THR A 560 25.42 12.87 -24.47
C THR A 560 26.67 12.47 -25.24
N GLU A 561 26.64 12.58 -26.57
CA GLU A 561 27.84 12.47 -27.39
C GLU A 561 28.80 13.54 -26.88
N ALA A 562 29.90 13.10 -26.29
CA ALA A 562 31.01 13.98 -26.02
C ALA A 562 31.42 14.55 -27.38
N MET A 563 31.11 15.83 -27.63
CA MET A 563 31.73 16.57 -28.71
C MET A 563 33.24 16.57 -28.40
N GLU A 564 33.97 15.64 -29.00
CA GLU A 564 35.40 15.78 -29.15
C GLU A 564 35.63 17.05 -29.97
N THR A 565 36.06 18.07 -29.29
CA THR A 565 36.63 19.27 -29.91
C THR A 565 37.99 18.87 -30.52
N VAL A 566 38.02 18.75 -31.83
CA VAL A 566 39.26 18.75 -32.62
C VAL A 566 39.79 20.16 -32.73
#